data_c065125b8725da257b0d390d597eee7a
#
_entry.id   c065125b8725da257b0d390d597eee7a
#
_cell.length_a   1.000
_cell.length_b   1.000
_cell.length_c   1.000
_cell.angle_alpha   90.00
_cell.angle_beta   90.00
_cell.angle_gamma   90.00
#
_symmetry.space_group_name_H-M   'P 1'
#
loop_
_entity.id
_entity.type
_entity.pdbx_description
1 polymer ?
#
loop_
_entity_poly.entity_id
_entity_poly.type
_entity_poly.pdbx_seq_one_letter_code
_entity_poly.pdbx_strand_id
1 'polypeptide(L)'
;MVERGLGHPRLVRLRFLGRRDRALAGLARHGRPIQYAHVPAPLALWDVWTRIAADPVAFEPPSAGFALDWALLAAWRRRGIGFATLTHAAGISSTGDPALDRRLPFDEPYRIPEATAAAVAQAKATGRRIVAIGTTVVRALEAAAEEDGSVRAGDGVAANRIGPGTRLRVADALLTGMHQPGESHFELLRAFAPDGVLDGLPAALATEGYRGHEFGDVMLLERQAQLSKCRDGRKSVEAA
;
A
#
# COMPACT_ATOMS: atom_id res chain seq x y z
N MET A 1 23.88 19.76 -2.04
CA MET A 1 23.56 20.58 -3.21
C MET A 1 22.08 20.48 -3.49
N VAL A 2 21.41 21.60 -3.74
CA VAL A 2 19.96 21.66 -4.03
C VAL A 2 19.79 22.02 -5.49
N GLU A 3 19.09 21.19 -6.25
CA GLU A 3 18.70 21.48 -7.64
C GLU A 3 17.21 21.85 -7.65
N ARG A 4 16.86 22.93 -8.33
CA ARG A 4 15.49 23.42 -8.53
C ARG A 4 15.04 23.17 -9.97
N GLY A 5 13.78 23.48 -10.27
CA GLY A 5 13.25 23.35 -11.64
C GLY A 5 12.61 21.98 -11.96
N LEU A 6 12.09 21.28 -10.95
CA LEU A 6 11.37 20.02 -11.12
C LEU A 6 9.87 20.22 -11.47
N GLY A 7 9.54 21.33 -12.16
CA GLY A 7 8.18 21.61 -12.62
C GLY A 7 7.22 22.12 -11.53
N HIS A 8 7.71 22.38 -10.32
CA HIS A 8 6.94 22.99 -9.22
C HIS A 8 7.89 23.65 -8.21
N PRO A 9 7.58 24.86 -7.66
CA PRO A 9 8.49 25.58 -6.75
C PRO A 9 8.78 24.83 -5.45
N ARG A 10 7.88 23.96 -5.00
CA ARG A 10 8.07 23.13 -3.79
C ARG A 10 8.82 21.83 -4.05
N LEU A 11 9.08 21.46 -5.30
CA LEU A 11 9.87 20.29 -5.65
C LEU A 11 11.33 20.65 -5.84
N VAL A 12 12.20 20.02 -5.08
CA VAL A 12 13.65 20.18 -5.16
C VAL A 12 14.33 18.82 -5.17
N ARG A 13 15.40 18.71 -5.93
CA ARG A 13 16.28 17.54 -5.87
C ARG A 13 17.44 17.85 -4.93
N LEU A 14 17.64 16.96 -3.96
CA LEU A 14 18.77 17.03 -3.05
C LEU A 14 19.85 16.03 -3.48
N ARG A 15 21.08 16.53 -3.59
CA ARG A 15 22.25 15.66 -3.77
C ARG A 15 23.10 15.72 -2.50
N PHE A 16 23.17 14.60 -1.80
CA PHE A 16 24.10 14.44 -0.69
C PHE A 16 25.51 14.23 -1.24
N LEU A 17 26.48 14.96 -0.68
CA LEU A 17 27.87 14.79 -1.02
C LEU A 17 28.50 13.71 -0.12
N GLY A 18 29.30 12.84 -0.72
CA GLY A 18 29.98 11.76 -0.01
C GLY A 18 29.33 10.38 -0.22
N ARG A 19 29.66 9.45 0.66
CA ARG A 19 29.23 8.06 0.56
C ARG A 19 27.77 7.88 0.97
N ARG A 20 27.05 7.00 0.26
CA ARG A 20 25.63 6.68 0.51
C ARG A 20 25.40 6.19 1.95
N ASP A 21 26.27 5.31 2.45
CA ASP A 21 26.17 4.76 3.81
C ASP A 21 26.24 5.83 4.90
N ARG A 22 27.11 6.85 4.74
CA ARG A 22 27.19 7.99 5.65
C ARG A 22 25.93 8.87 5.60
N ALA A 23 25.38 9.09 4.41
CA ALA A 23 24.15 9.84 4.26
C ALA A 23 22.98 9.12 4.94
N LEU A 24 22.83 7.81 4.73
CA LEU A 24 21.79 7.01 5.38
C LEU A 24 21.96 6.96 6.90
N ALA A 25 23.21 6.78 7.40
CA ALA A 25 23.48 6.82 8.84
C ALA A 25 23.16 8.21 9.44
N GLY A 26 23.42 9.30 8.71
CA GLY A 26 23.03 10.65 9.11
C GLY A 26 21.53 10.83 9.18
N LEU A 27 20.80 10.35 8.17
CA LEU A 27 19.34 10.38 8.14
C LEU A 27 18.74 9.54 9.29
N ALA A 28 19.27 8.35 9.55
CA ALA A 28 18.81 7.50 10.65
C ALA A 28 19.04 8.15 12.03
N ARG A 29 20.13 8.93 12.19
CA ARG A 29 20.48 9.59 13.45
C ARG A 29 19.72 10.90 13.67
N HIS A 30 19.51 11.68 12.64
CA HIS A 30 19.03 13.08 12.73
C HIS A 30 17.71 13.30 11.99
N GLY A 31 17.29 12.37 11.14
CA GLY A 31 16.03 12.44 10.42
C GLY A 31 14.84 12.24 11.35
N ARG A 32 13.70 12.74 10.91
CA ARG A 32 12.41 12.49 11.55
C ARG A 32 11.48 11.88 10.49
N PRO A 33 10.55 11.02 10.90
CA PRO A 33 9.52 10.52 9.98
C PRO A 33 8.63 11.66 9.50
N ILE A 34 8.01 11.46 8.34
CA ILE A 34 6.92 12.33 7.91
C ILE A 34 5.81 12.23 8.95
N GLN A 35 5.25 13.38 9.31
CA GLN A 35 4.24 13.48 10.34
C GLN A 35 3.07 14.32 9.83
N TYR A 36 1.88 13.79 10.00
CA TYR A 36 0.65 14.49 9.63
C TYR A 36 0.22 15.46 10.73
N ALA A 37 -0.50 16.53 10.35
CA ALA A 37 -0.88 17.61 11.25
C ALA A 37 -1.78 17.17 12.43
N HIS A 38 -2.49 16.04 12.27
CA HIS A 38 -3.35 15.49 13.33
C HIS A 38 -2.58 14.72 14.42
N VAL A 39 -1.29 14.48 14.23
CA VAL A 39 -0.42 13.85 15.24
C VAL A 39 0.27 14.96 16.04
N PRO A 40 -0.16 15.26 17.28
CA PRO A 40 0.28 16.44 18.01
C PRO A 40 1.69 16.34 18.58
N ALA A 41 2.15 15.12 18.88
CA ALA A 41 3.47 14.89 19.47
C ALA A 41 4.51 14.64 18.37
N PRO A 42 5.74 15.16 18.50
CA PRO A 42 6.81 14.83 17.57
C PRO A 42 7.13 13.34 17.60
N LEU A 43 7.11 12.69 16.43
CA LEU A 43 7.42 11.28 16.28
C LEU A 43 8.93 11.07 16.16
N ALA A 44 9.42 10.04 16.83
CA ALA A 44 10.73 9.46 16.57
C ALA A 44 10.63 8.38 15.47
N LEU A 45 11.76 8.03 14.87
CA LEU A 45 11.81 7.00 13.82
C LEU A 45 11.18 5.66 14.28
N TRP A 46 11.37 5.30 15.54
CA TRP A 46 10.85 4.04 16.10
C TRP A 46 9.34 4.02 16.29
N ASP A 47 8.70 5.17 16.39
CA ASP A 47 7.24 5.27 16.53
C ASP A 47 6.52 4.85 15.24
N VAL A 48 7.21 4.96 14.11
CA VAL A 48 6.69 4.60 12.78
C VAL A 48 7.29 3.31 12.22
N TRP A 49 8.12 2.61 13.00
CA TRP A 49 8.75 1.37 12.57
C TRP A 49 7.80 0.18 12.69
N THR A 50 7.36 -0.38 11.57
CA THR A 50 6.53 -1.58 11.56
C THR A 50 7.39 -2.85 11.56
N ARG A 51 6.77 -4.01 11.90
CA ARG A 51 7.48 -5.32 11.92
C ARG A 51 8.01 -5.77 10.57
N ILE A 52 7.50 -5.19 9.50
CA ILE A 52 7.90 -5.50 8.12
C ILE A 52 8.84 -4.45 7.54
N ALA A 53 9.08 -3.33 8.21
CA ALA A 53 10.00 -2.30 7.77
C ALA A 53 11.45 -2.81 7.91
N ALA A 54 12.18 -2.88 6.82
CA ALA A 54 13.56 -3.37 6.79
C ALA A 54 14.51 -2.42 6.08
N ASP A 55 14.11 -1.83 4.96
CA ASP A 55 14.97 -1.03 4.09
C ASP A 55 14.53 0.45 4.12
N PRO A 56 15.40 1.39 4.56
CA PRO A 56 15.03 2.80 4.69
C PRO A 56 15.06 3.53 3.33
N VAL A 57 14.10 3.24 2.47
CA VAL A 57 14.06 3.75 1.08
C VAL A 57 12.84 4.63 0.80
N ALA A 58 11.89 4.73 1.73
CA ALA A 58 10.64 5.46 1.56
C ALA A 58 10.59 6.73 2.40
N PHE A 59 9.69 7.65 2.04
CA PHE A 59 9.36 8.83 2.84
C PHE A 59 8.31 8.53 3.91
N GLU A 60 7.39 7.62 3.61
CA GLU A 60 6.31 7.22 4.50
C GLU A 60 6.52 5.79 5.02
N PRO A 61 6.08 5.48 6.24
CA PRO A 61 6.13 4.13 6.78
C PRO A 61 5.12 3.23 6.06
N PRO A 62 5.31 1.90 6.06
CA PRO A 62 4.30 0.96 5.58
C PRO A 62 3.16 0.84 6.62
N SER A 63 2.31 1.87 6.73
CA SER A 63 1.33 2.06 7.81
C SER A 63 0.32 0.91 7.92
N ALA A 64 -0.10 0.29 6.81
CA ALA A 64 -0.92 -0.92 6.84
C ALA A 64 -0.24 -2.08 7.62
N GLY A 65 1.08 -2.04 7.74
CA GLY A 65 1.88 -3.00 8.51
C GLY A 65 1.75 -2.86 10.02
N PHE A 66 1.19 -1.77 10.56
CA PHE A 66 0.92 -1.64 11.99
C PHE A 66 -0.09 -2.67 12.49
N ALA A 67 -1.03 -3.11 11.65
CA ALA A 67 -1.96 -4.18 11.96
C ALA A 67 -1.30 -5.56 12.14
N LEU A 68 -0.04 -5.72 11.72
CA LEU A 68 0.69 -6.98 11.80
C LEU A 68 1.42 -7.09 13.13
N ASP A 69 1.25 -8.22 13.80
CA ASP A 69 2.10 -8.65 14.91
C ASP A 69 2.65 -10.07 14.67
N TRP A 70 3.61 -10.47 15.50
CA TRP A 70 4.23 -11.78 15.36
C TRP A 70 3.27 -12.94 15.66
N ALA A 71 2.30 -12.74 16.53
CA ALA A 71 1.30 -13.75 16.88
C ALA A 71 0.36 -13.98 15.69
N LEU A 72 -0.07 -12.91 15.01
CA LEU A 72 -0.89 -12.95 13.80
C LEU A 72 -0.16 -13.66 12.66
N LEU A 73 1.11 -13.29 12.39
CA LEU A 73 1.92 -13.93 11.36
C LEU A 73 2.13 -15.42 11.64
N ALA A 74 2.39 -15.79 12.89
CA ALA A 74 2.48 -17.19 13.32
C ALA A 74 1.14 -17.93 13.17
N ALA A 75 0.02 -17.28 13.46
CA ALA A 75 -1.32 -17.86 13.29
C ALA A 75 -1.62 -18.09 11.79
N TRP A 76 -1.27 -17.16 10.92
CA TRP A 76 -1.40 -17.33 9.47
C TRP A 76 -0.60 -18.53 8.97
N ARG A 77 0.65 -18.64 9.38
CA ARG A 77 1.51 -19.77 9.01
C ARG A 77 0.90 -21.11 9.43
N ARG A 78 0.36 -21.21 10.67
CA ARG A 78 -0.32 -22.45 11.14
C ARG A 78 -1.55 -22.81 10.31
N ARG A 79 -2.21 -21.80 9.72
CA ARG A 79 -3.40 -21.98 8.85
C ARG A 79 -3.02 -22.19 7.36
N GLY A 80 -1.74 -22.30 7.05
CA GLY A 80 -1.28 -22.45 5.66
C GLY A 80 -1.44 -21.20 4.81
N ILE A 81 -1.55 -20.01 5.43
CA ILE A 81 -1.56 -18.72 4.74
C ILE A 81 -0.10 -18.30 4.56
N GLY A 82 0.32 -18.17 3.29
CA GLY A 82 1.64 -17.67 2.93
C GLY A 82 1.76 -16.18 3.21
N PHE A 83 2.97 -15.75 3.57
CA PHE A 83 3.32 -14.36 3.75
C PHE A 83 4.62 -14.06 3.02
N ALA A 84 4.62 -13.04 2.17
CA ALA A 84 5.79 -12.58 1.42
C ALA A 84 5.89 -11.06 1.47
N THR A 85 7.06 -10.52 1.24
CA THR A 85 7.33 -9.09 1.32
C THR A 85 7.94 -8.56 0.04
N LEU A 86 7.75 -7.28 -0.23
CA LEU A 86 8.47 -6.53 -1.25
C LEU A 86 8.92 -5.18 -0.65
N THR A 87 9.88 -4.53 -1.29
CA THR A 87 10.28 -3.18 -0.94
C THR A 87 9.67 -2.21 -1.94
N HIS A 88 9.06 -1.14 -1.44
CA HIS A 88 8.51 -0.06 -2.26
C HIS A 88 8.93 1.28 -1.68
N ALA A 89 9.54 2.12 -2.49
CA ALA A 89 9.96 3.46 -2.08
C ALA A 89 8.79 4.44 -2.28
N ALA A 90 7.81 4.36 -1.38
CA ALA A 90 6.64 5.23 -1.42
C ALA A 90 7.03 6.70 -1.33
N GLY A 91 6.39 7.52 -2.15
CA GLY A 91 6.49 8.97 -2.09
C GLY A 91 5.53 9.57 -1.07
N ILE A 92 5.33 10.87 -1.17
CA ILE A 92 4.38 11.62 -0.35
C ILE A 92 2.97 11.38 -0.87
N SER A 93 2.02 11.10 0.01
CA SER A 93 0.61 10.85 -0.32
C SER A 93 -0.23 12.14 -0.42
N SER A 94 0.18 13.21 0.28
CA SER A 94 -0.41 14.55 0.20
C SER A 94 0.62 15.61 0.55
N THR A 95 0.55 16.75 -0.12
CA THR A 95 1.46 17.90 0.11
C THR A 95 0.72 19.12 0.66
N GLY A 96 -0.61 19.10 0.69
CA GLY A 96 -1.45 20.24 0.97
C GLY A 96 -1.41 21.34 -0.12
N ASP A 97 -0.88 21.01 -1.30
CA ASP A 97 -0.89 21.88 -2.48
C ASP A 97 -1.71 21.20 -3.58
N PRO A 98 -2.89 21.72 -3.93
CA PRO A 98 -3.79 21.06 -4.88
C PRO A 98 -3.19 20.85 -6.28
N ALA A 99 -2.26 21.71 -6.71
CA ALA A 99 -1.60 21.57 -8.01
C ALA A 99 -0.61 20.40 -8.00
N LEU A 100 0.05 20.21 -6.88
CA LEU A 100 1.01 19.11 -6.69
C LEU A 100 0.28 17.79 -6.40
N ASP A 101 -0.77 17.82 -5.57
CA ASP A 101 -1.55 16.65 -5.18
C ASP A 101 -2.26 16.00 -6.38
N ARG A 102 -2.71 16.80 -7.36
CA ARG A 102 -3.21 16.25 -8.65
C ARG A 102 -2.17 15.45 -9.45
N ARG A 103 -0.87 15.60 -9.16
CA ARG A 103 0.22 14.85 -9.81
C ARG A 103 0.53 13.54 -9.09
N LEU A 104 -0.02 13.33 -7.91
CA LEU A 104 0.20 12.12 -7.14
C LEU A 104 -0.62 10.93 -7.69
N PRO A 105 -0.16 9.72 -7.46
CA PRO A 105 1.17 9.37 -6.94
C PRO A 105 2.24 9.59 -8.00
N PHE A 106 3.45 9.91 -7.58
CA PHE A 106 4.62 9.94 -8.47
C PHE A 106 5.07 8.52 -8.85
N ASP A 107 6.02 8.46 -9.76
CA ASP A 107 6.73 7.23 -10.09
C ASP A 107 7.56 6.78 -8.89
N GLU A 108 7.39 5.53 -8.46
CA GLU A 108 7.98 5.01 -7.23
C GLU A 108 8.75 3.73 -7.49
N PRO A 109 10.06 3.70 -7.16
CA PRO A 109 10.85 2.49 -7.28
C PRO A 109 10.35 1.37 -6.35
N TYR A 110 10.40 0.14 -6.85
CA TYR A 110 10.15 -1.05 -6.05
C TYR A 110 11.18 -2.13 -6.30
N ARG A 111 11.26 -3.10 -5.39
CA ARG A 111 11.96 -4.36 -5.56
C ARG A 111 11.08 -5.51 -5.12
N ILE A 112 10.89 -6.49 -6.02
CA ILE A 112 10.16 -7.72 -5.74
C ILE A 112 11.16 -8.87 -5.67
N PRO A 113 11.37 -9.51 -4.50
CA PRO A 113 12.22 -10.69 -4.39
C PRO A 113 11.69 -11.86 -5.23
N GLU A 114 12.59 -12.70 -5.73
CA GLU A 114 12.21 -13.93 -6.45
C GLU A 114 11.26 -14.81 -5.63
N ALA A 115 11.51 -14.94 -4.32
CA ALA A 115 10.63 -15.67 -3.42
C ALA A 115 9.20 -15.12 -3.39
N THR A 116 9.04 -13.79 -3.49
CA THR A 116 7.72 -13.15 -3.53
C THR A 116 7.03 -13.40 -4.87
N ALA A 117 7.75 -13.27 -5.99
CA ALA A 117 7.21 -13.60 -7.30
C ALA A 117 6.79 -15.08 -7.41
N ALA A 118 7.61 -15.98 -6.87
CA ALA A 118 7.29 -17.41 -6.79
C ALA A 118 6.05 -17.69 -5.92
N ALA A 119 5.90 -16.98 -4.79
CA ALA A 119 4.73 -17.10 -3.92
C ALA A 119 3.44 -16.65 -4.63
N VAL A 120 3.50 -15.55 -5.40
CA VAL A 120 2.39 -15.07 -6.23
C VAL A 120 2.02 -16.10 -7.30
N ALA A 121 3.01 -16.62 -8.03
CA ALA A 121 2.80 -17.63 -9.05
C ALA A 121 2.18 -18.92 -8.48
N GLN A 122 2.66 -19.36 -7.32
CA GLN A 122 2.11 -20.52 -6.60
C GLN A 122 0.66 -20.30 -6.17
N ALA A 123 0.35 -19.11 -5.64
CA ALA A 123 -1.01 -18.77 -5.22
C ALA A 123 -1.98 -18.83 -6.42
N LYS A 124 -1.58 -18.24 -7.55
CA LYS A 124 -2.38 -18.28 -8.79
C LYS A 124 -2.56 -19.69 -9.34
N ALA A 125 -1.48 -20.46 -9.42
CA ALA A 125 -1.53 -21.84 -9.91
C ALA A 125 -2.44 -22.75 -9.07
N THR A 126 -2.61 -22.44 -7.79
CA THR A 126 -3.46 -23.20 -6.85
C THR A 126 -4.83 -22.55 -6.60
N GLY A 127 -5.20 -21.51 -7.35
CA GLY A 127 -6.48 -20.80 -7.21
C GLY A 127 -6.64 -20.09 -5.86
N ARG A 128 -5.54 -19.77 -5.17
CA ARG A 128 -5.56 -19.05 -3.89
C ARG A 128 -5.58 -17.54 -4.14
N ARG A 129 -6.20 -16.84 -3.20
CA ARG A 129 -6.31 -15.38 -3.26
C ARG A 129 -5.01 -14.71 -2.82
N ILE A 130 -4.72 -13.58 -3.47
CA ILE A 130 -3.59 -12.71 -3.15
C ILE A 130 -4.15 -11.45 -2.47
N VAL A 131 -3.84 -11.31 -1.18
CA VAL A 131 -4.21 -10.14 -0.38
C VAL A 131 -3.00 -9.21 -0.26
N ALA A 132 -3.09 -8.05 -0.86
CA ALA A 132 -2.08 -7.01 -0.69
C ALA A 132 -2.26 -6.30 0.65
N ILE A 133 -1.16 -6.03 1.35
CA ILE A 133 -1.17 -5.23 2.59
C ILE A 133 -0.51 -3.90 2.28
N GLY A 134 -1.34 -2.87 2.11
CA GLY A 134 -0.96 -1.52 1.69
C GLY A 134 -1.19 -1.24 0.20
N THR A 135 -1.61 -0.03 -0.10
CA THR A 135 -1.84 0.47 -1.47
C THR A 135 -0.56 0.44 -2.31
N THR A 136 0.59 0.68 -1.69
CA THR A 136 1.92 0.61 -2.31
C THR A 136 2.25 -0.80 -2.81
N VAL A 137 1.83 -1.85 -2.07
CA VAL A 137 2.00 -3.25 -2.49
C VAL A 137 1.16 -3.53 -3.75
N VAL A 138 -0.08 -3.04 -3.80
CA VAL A 138 -0.92 -3.15 -5.01
C VAL A 138 -0.23 -2.50 -6.19
N ARG A 139 0.27 -1.27 -6.04
CA ARG A 139 0.95 -0.56 -7.13
C ARG A 139 2.17 -1.33 -7.65
N ALA A 140 3.01 -1.83 -6.76
CA ALA A 140 4.21 -2.59 -7.15
C ALA A 140 3.85 -3.90 -7.87
N LEU A 141 2.90 -4.68 -7.32
CA LEU A 141 2.47 -5.94 -7.92
C LEU A 141 1.83 -5.73 -9.29
N GLU A 142 0.94 -4.74 -9.44
CA GLU A 142 0.26 -4.46 -10.70
C GLU A 142 1.19 -3.81 -11.74
N ALA A 143 2.24 -3.08 -11.31
CA ALA A 143 3.27 -2.56 -12.21
C ALA A 143 4.20 -3.65 -12.76
N ALA A 144 4.44 -4.70 -11.95
CA ALA A 144 5.26 -5.85 -12.32
C ALA A 144 4.46 -6.99 -12.97
N ALA A 145 3.12 -6.84 -13.07
CA ALA A 145 2.24 -7.90 -13.56
C ALA A 145 2.39 -8.14 -15.06
N GLU A 146 2.52 -9.41 -15.43
CA GLU A 146 2.42 -9.89 -16.79
C GLU A 146 0.94 -10.13 -17.19
N GLU A 147 0.69 -10.47 -18.46
CA GLU A 147 -0.67 -10.67 -18.96
C GLU A 147 -1.39 -11.84 -18.28
N ASP A 148 -0.67 -12.88 -17.92
CA ASP A 148 -1.18 -14.05 -17.20
C ASP A 148 -1.40 -13.81 -15.70
N GLY A 149 -1.02 -12.62 -15.22
CA GLY A 149 -1.06 -12.22 -13.81
C GLY A 149 0.09 -12.76 -12.98
N SER A 150 1.11 -13.35 -13.59
CA SER A 150 2.40 -13.56 -12.92
C SER A 150 3.08 -12.22 -12.65
N VAL A 151 4.10 -12.23 -11.81
CA VAL A 151 4.80 -11.01 -11.40
C VAL A 151 6.29 -11.17 -11.64
N ARG A 152 6.89 -10.20 -12.32
CA ARG A 152 8.35 -10.17 -12.51
C ARG A 152 9.06 -9.87 -11.20
N ALA A 153 10.05 -10.68 -10.87
CA ALA A 153 11.00 -10.38 -9.80
C ALA A 153 12.00 -9.29 -10.24
N GLY A 154 12.63 -8.65 -9.26
CA GLY A 154 13.67 -7.65 -9.48
C GLY A 154 13.22 -6.22 -9.18
N ASP A 155 14.06 -5.29 -9.62
CA ASP A 155 13.84 -3.85 -9.45
C ASP A 155 12.95 -3.32 -10.58
N GLY A 156 12.07 -2.37 -10.24
CA GLY A 156 11.20 -1.70 -11.19
C GLY A 156 10.71 -0.34 -10.70
N VAL A 157 9.86 0.28 -11.50
CA VAL A 157 9.22 1.56 -11.19
C VAL A 157 7.71 1.43 -11.37
N ALA A 158 6.97 1.72 -10.31
CA ALA A 158 5.51 1.80 -10.35
C ALA A 158 5.10 3.19 -10.85
N ALA A 159 4.98 3.33 -12.17
CA ALA A 159 4.49 4.53 -12.84
C ALA A 159 2.97 4.51 -13.06
N ASN A 160 2.32 3.39 -12.76
CA ASN A 160 0.89 3.19 -12.94
C ASN A 160 0.08 4.01 -11.92
N ARG A 161 -1.03 4.57 -12.39
CA ARG A 161 -2.09 5.10 -11.55
C ARG A 161 -3.24 4.11 -11.56
N ILE A 162 -3.58 3.61 -10.39
CA ILE A 162 -4.69 2.67 -10.20
C ILE A 162 -5.90 3.47 -9.71
N GLY A 163 -7.05 3.23 -10.33
CA GLY A 163 -8.28 3.94 -10.02
C GLY A 163 -9.50 3.29 -10.65
N PRO A 164 -10.60 4.00 -10.82
CA PRO A 164 -11.82 3.49 -11.42
C PRO A 164 -11.55 2.85 -12.78
N GLY A 165 -12.12 1.67 -13.02
CA GLY A 165 -11.94 0.95 -14.27
C GLY A 165 -10.61 0.25 -14.46
N THR A 166 -9.66 0.38 -13.53
CA THR A 166 -8.41 -0.40 -13.59
C THR A 166 -8.69 -1.87 -13.37
N ARG A 167 -8.34 -2.70 -14.37
CA ARG A 167 -8.40 -4.15 -14.23
C ARG A 167 -7.16 -4.66 -13.51
N LEU A 168 -7.32 -4.98 -12.24
CA LEU A 168 -6.26 -5.62 -11.45
C LEU A 168 -5.99 -7.04 -11.96
N ARG A 169 -4.71 -7.39 -12.08
CA ARG A 169 -4.24 -8.68 -12.58
C ARG A 169 -3.78 -9.61 -11.46
N VAL A 170 -3.25 -9.03 -10.38
CA VAL A 170 -2.58 -9.75 -9.30
C VAL A 170 -3.38 -9.72 -8.01
N ALA A 171 -3.68 -8.54 -7.50
CA ALA A 171 -4.31 -8.40 -6.19
C ALA A 171 -5.80 -8.75 -6.23
N ASP A 172 -6.23 -9.66 -5.37
CA ASP A 172 -7.63 -10.08 -5.20
C ASP A 172 -8.32 -9.34 -4.06
N ALA A 173 -7.53 -8.88 -3.08
CA ALA A 173 -8.02 -8.08 -1.96
C ALA A 173 -6.91 -7.13 -1.46
N LEU A 174 -7.32 -6.11 -0.74
CA LEU A 174 -6.45 -5.09 -0.17
C LEU A 174 -6.79 -4.89 1.30
N LEU A 175 -5.79 -5.11 2.18
CA LEU A 175 -5.81 -4.65 3.55
C LEU A 175 -5.07 -3.31 3.61
N THR A 176 -5.74 -2.24 4.05
CA THR A 176 -5.17 -0.89 4.08
C THR A 176 -5.74 -0.07 5.22
N GLY A 177 -5.10 1.04 5.56
CA GLY A 177 -5.67 2.06 6.43
C GLY A 177 -6.88 2.74 5.79
N MET A 178 -7.52 3.63 6.53
CA MET A 178 -8.67 4.38 6.07
C MET A 178 -8.21 5.68 5.41
N HIS A 179 -8.47 5.79 4.11
CA HIS A 179 -8.10 6.94 3.28
C HIS A 179 -9.28 7.89 3.11
N GLN A 180 -8.99 9.17 2.87
CA GLN A 180 -10.00 10.20 2.67
C GLN A 180 -10.34 10.38 1.17
N PRO A 181 -11.60 10.69 0.83
CA PRO A 181 -11.97 11.06 -0.53
C PRO A 181 -11.09 12.20 -1.07
N GLY A 182 -10.65 12.06 -2.32
CA GLY A 182 -9.75 13.03 -2.97
C GLY A 182 -8.27 12.73 -2.83
N GLU A 183 -7.89 11.81 -1.96
CA GLU A 183 -6.51 11.31 -1.88
C GLU A 183 -6.24 10.26 -2.96
N SER A 184 -5.01 10.20 -3.47
CA SER A 184 -4.62 9.20 -4.49
C SER A 184 -4.81 7.75 -4.02
N HIS A 185 -4.65 7.51 -2.73
CA HIS A 185 -4.87 6.21 -2.11
C HIS A 185 -6.35 5.84 -2.08
N PHE A 186 -7.26 6.81 -1.85
CA PHE A 186 -8.70 6.58 -1.93
C PHE A 186 -9.13 6.24 -3.36
N GLU A 187 -8.59 6.94 -4.36
CA GLU A 187 -8.87 6.63 -5.77
C GLU A 187 -8.47 5.21 -6.16
N LEU A 188 -7.40 4.68 -5.59
CA LEU A 188 -6.99 3.28 -5.79
C LEU A 188 -8.05 2.30 -5.27
N LEU A 189 -8.77 2.61 -4.19
CA LEU A 189 -9.81 1.73 -3.64
C LEU A 189 -10.94 1.48 -4.65
N ARG A 190 -11.17 2.41 -5.57
CA ARG A 190 -12.18 2.28 -6.64
C ARG A 190 -11.90 1.13 -7.63
N ALA A 191 -10.67 0.60 -7.64
CA ALA A 191 -10.35 -0.62 -8.37
C ALA A 191 -10.84 -1.91 -7.68
N PHE A 192 -11.18 -1.83 -6.38
CA PHE A 192 -11.66 -2.97 -5.58
C PHE A 192 -13.17 -2.90 -5.31
N ALA A 193 -13.71 -1.72 -5.06
CA ALA A 193 -15.09 -1.51 -4.66
C ALA A 193 -15.77 -0.40 -5.48
N PRO A 194 -17.09 -0.49 -5.72
CA PRO A 194 -17.82 0.52 -6.48
C PRO A 194 -17.97 1.80 -5.67
N ASP A 195 -18.18 2.91 -6.40
CA ASP A 195 -18.36 4.24 -5.85
C ASP A 195 -19.47 4.29 -4.78
N GLY A 196 -20.61 3.66 -5.03
CA GLY A 196 -21.73 3.67 -4.09
C GLY A 196 -21.41 3.03 -2.73
N VAL A 197 -20.38 2.15 -2.65
CA VAL A 197 -19.88 1.63 -1.38
C VAL A 197 -18.88 2.60 -0.75
N LEU A 198 -17.97 3.12 -1.56
CA LEU A 198 -16.88 3.98 -1.09
C LEU A 198 -17.37 5.37 -0.68
N ASP A 199 -18.36 5.93 -1.36
CA ASP A 199 -18.90 7.26 -1.06
C ASP A 199 -19.62 7.30 0.30
N GLY A 200 -20.25 6.20 0.71
CA GLY A 200 -20.84 6.05 2.05
C GLY A 200 -19.87 5.71 3.17
N LEU A 201 -18.68 5.25 2.81
CA LEU A 201 -17.70 4.71 3.78
C LEU A 201 -17.27 5.73 4.84
N PRO A 202 -16.88 6.99 4.50
CA PRO A 202 -16.44 7.96 5.51
C PRO A 202 -17.48 8.24 6.59
N ALA A 203 -18.76 8.37 6.20
CA ALA A 203 -19.83 8.60 7.14
C ALA A 203 -20.07 7.38 8.05
N ALA A 204 -20.07 6.16 7.48
CA ALA A 204 -20.21 4.93 8.24
C ALA A 204 -19.06 4.75 9.25
N LEU A 205 -17.83 4.98 8.83
CA LEU A 205 -16.65 4.88 9.69
C LEU A 205 -16.69 5.88 10.85
N ALA A 206 -17.10 7.14 10.57
CA ALA A 206 -17.23 8.16 11.60
C ALA A 206 -18.33 7.80 12.62
N THR A 207 -19.47 7.26 12.17
CA THR A 207 -20.58 6.86 13.03
C THR A 207 -20.17 5.73 13.99
N GLU A 208 -19.39 4.76 13.50
CA GLU A 208 -18.90 3.63 14.29
C GLU A 208 -17.63 3.95 15.11
N GLY A 209 -17.12 5.19 15.03
CA GLY A 209 -15.96 5.65 15.80
C GLY A 209 -14.62 5.14 15.31
N TYR A 210 -14.54 4.65 14.08
CA TYR A 210 -13.28 4.26 13.46
C TYR A 210 -12.37 5.46 13.21
N ARG A 211 -11.08 5.23 13.34
CA ARG A 211 -10.05 6.27 13.16
C ARG A 211 -9.34 6.09 11.83
N GLY A 212 -9.31 7.14 11.04
CA GLY A 212 -8.51 7.19 9.81
C GLY A 212 -7.04 7.50 10.06
N HIS A 213 -6.28 7.55 8.97
CA HIS A 213 -4.86 7.89 8.89
C HIS A 213 -3.88 6.88 9.53
N GLU A 214 -2.61 7.29 9.65
CA GLU A 214 -1.43 6.47 9.88
C GLU A 214 -1.51 5.50 11.05
N PHE A 215 -2.09 5.86 12.15
CA PHE A 215 -2.18 5.03 13.35
C PHE A 215 -3.62 4.63 13.66
N GLY A 216 -4.46 4.65 12.63
CA GLY A 216 -5.87 4.35 12.74
C GLY A 216 -6.19 2.87 12.52
N ASP A 217 -7.46 2.64 12.30
CA ASP A 217 -7.99 1.33 11.99
C ASP A 217 -7.66 0.92 10.54
N VAL A 218 -7.84 -0.36 10.26
CA VAL A 218 -7.62 -0.93 8.93
C VAL A 218 -8.90 -1.54 8.38
N MET A 219 -9.01 -1.54 7.05
CA MET A 219 -10.12 -2.18 6.34
C MET A 219 -9.62 -3.21 5.35
N LEU A 220 -10.42 -4.24 5.11
CA LEU A 220 -10.21 -5.24 4.08
C LEU A 220 -11.22 -5.01 2.96
N LEU A 221 -10.73 -4.77 1.76
CA LEU A 221 -11.51 -4.63 0.54
C LEU A 221 -11.29 -5.85 -0.35
N GLU A 222 -12.35 -6.53 -0.75
CA GLU A 222 -12.31 -7.65 -1.70
C GLU A 222 -12.85 -7.22 -3.07
N ARG A 223 -12.26 -7.72 -4.15
CA ARG A 223 -12.74 -7.43 -5.50
C ARG A 223 -14.14 -8.00 -5.72
N GLN A 224 -15.03 -7.22 -6.32
CA GLN A 224 -16.43 -7.59 -6.57
C GLN A 224 -16.64 -8.90 -7.34
N ALA A 225 -15.77 -9.23 -8.28
CA ALA A 225 -15.91 -10.46 -9.08
C ALA A 225 -15.87 -11.76 -8.25
N GLN A 226 -15.40 -11.70 -7.01
CA GLN A 226 -15.40 -12.85 -6.08
C GLN A 226 -16.64 -12.93 -5.20
N LEU A 227 -17.32 -11.81 -4.95
CA LEU A 227 -18.56 -11.78 -4.17
C LEU A 227 -19.71 -12.50 -4.89
N SER A 228 -19.75 -12.48 -6.23
CA SER A 228 -20.77 -13.18 -7.01
C SER A 228 -20.63 -14.72 -6.91
N LYS A 229 -19.41 -15.26 -6.86
CA LYS A 229 -19.18 -16.70 -6.73
C LYS A 229 -19.52 -17.26 -5.34
N CYS A 230 -19.42 -16.46 -4.29
CA CYS A 230 -19.79 -16.88 -2.94
C CYS A 230 -21.32 -16.85 -2.69
N ARG A 231 -22.07 -15.98 -3.41
CA ARG A 231 -23.54 -15.94 -3.24
C ARG A 231 -24.27 -17.08 -3.93
N ASP A 232 -23.77 -17.57 -5.07
CA ASP A 232 -24.36 -18.70 -5.78
C ASP A 232 -24.14 -20.06 -5.09
N GLY A 233 -23.08 -20.17 -4.25
CA GLY A 233 -22.81 -21.41 -3.48
C GLY A 233 -23.67 -21.57 -2.23
N ARG A 234 -24.48 -20.59 -1.83
CA ARG A 234 -25.38 -20.67 -0.65
C ARG A 234 -26.86 -20.90 -0.97
N LYS A 235 -27.21 -21.09 -2.25
CA LYS A 235 -28.61 -21.35 -2.66
C LYS A 235 -29.01 -22.81 -2.73
N SER A 236 -28.23 -23.75 -2.23
CA SER A 236 -28.54 -25.18 -2.33
C SER A 236 -28.53 -25.95 -0.99
N VAL A 237 -28.85 -25.28 0.14
CA VAL A 237 -29.12 -25.99 1.40
C VAL A 237 -30.32 -25.36 2.10
N GLU A 238 -31.49 -25.45 1.45
CA GLU A 238 -32.78 -25.36 2.12
C GLU A 238 -33.83 -26.03 1.24
N ALA A 239 -33.96 -27.36 1.39
CA ALA A 239 -35.16 -28.15 1.16
C ALA A 239 -34.84 -29.64 1.23
N ALA A 240 -34.84 -30.20 2.41
CA ALA A 240 -35.30 -31.58 2.70
C ALA A 240 -35.47 -31.75 4.20
#